data_d46c70e16ba1ed5c2293ef53d03f8fca
#
_entry.id   d46c70e16ba1ed5c2293ef53d03f8fca
#
_cell.length_a   1.000
_cell.length_b   1.000
_cell.length_c   1.000
_cell.angle_alpha   90.00
_cell.angle_beta   90.00
_cell.angle_gamma   90.00
#
_symmetry.space_group_name_H-M   'P 1'
#
loop_
_entity.id
_entity.type
_entity.pdbx_description
1 polymer ?
#
loop_
_entity_poly.entity_id
_entity_poly.type
_entity_poly.pdbx_seq_one_letter_code
_entity_poly.pdbx_strand_id
1 'polypeptide(L)'
;NPRKQPFIAHHPLECPGLGLNPAGEGQMIRVPIPQLTEERRNELAKAAGRYSEGAKVAVRGVRRDGMDKTKALEKKSEISEDDVKTWSDAIQKLTDQYVKKIDEILAEKEREIKQV
;
A
#
# COMPACT_ATOMS: atom_id res chain seq x y z
N ASN A 1 -1.11 -3.71 -30.61
CA ASN A 1 -1.02 -4.21 -30.63
C ASN A 1 -1.55 -4.85 -29.96
N PRO A 2 -1.79 -4.91 -29.99
CA PRO A 2 -2.55 -5.31 -29.52
C PRO A 2 -2.63 -6.07 -28.74
N ARG A 3 -2.40 -6.09 -28.70
CA ARG A 3 -2.29 -6.64 -28.36
C ARG A 3 -2.38 -6.96 -27.36
N LYS A 4 -2.40 -6.96 -26.83
CA LYS A 4 -2.37 -7.24 -25.90
C LYS A 4 -3.26 -7.24 -25.16
N GLN A 5 -3.78 -7.81 -24.86
CA GLN A 5 -4.63 -7.97 -24.33
C GLN A 5 -4.69 -8.57 -23.29
N PRO A 6 -5.26 -8.37 -22.76
CA PRO A 6 -5.41 -8.73 -21.50
C PRO A 6 -5.47 -10.14 -21.32
N PHE A 7 -4.52 -10.61 -20.80
CA PHE A 7 -4.49 -11.94 -20.55
C PHE A 7 -5.49 -12.35 -19.52
N ILE A 8 -6.09 -11.41 -18.91
CA ILE A 8 -7.09 -11.70 -18.00
C ILE A 8 -8.13 -12.59 -18.47
N ALA A 9 -8.54 -12.43 -19.66
CA ALA A 9 -9.61 -13.20 -20.22
C ALA A 9 -9.22 -14.63 -20.47
N HIS A 10 -7.97 -14.94 -20.34
CA HIS A 10 -7.53 -16.25 -20.73
C HIS A 10 -8.03 -17.36 -19.85
N HIS A 11 -7.97 -17.18 -18.56
CA HIS A 11 -8.30 -18.27 -17.66
C HIS A 11 -9.20 -17.83 -16.54
N PRO A 12 -10.44 -17.57 -16.84
CA PRO A 12 -11.35 -17.14 -15.77
C PRO A 12 -11.62 -18.26 -14.77
N LEU A 13 -11.30 -19.46 -15.12
CA LEU A 13 -11.54 -20.59 -14.22
C LEU A 13 -10.29 -21.03 -13.46
N GLU A 14 -9.17 -20.41 -13.74
CA GLU A 14 -7.93 -20.79 -13.08
C GLU A 14 -7.48 -19.74 -12.10
N CYS A 15 -7.29 -20.16 -10.88
CA CYS A 15 -6.80 -19.28 -9.82
C CYS A 15 -5.68 -19.97 -9.09
N PRO A 16 -4.55 -20.26 -9.74
CA PRO A 16 -3.48 -20.98 -9.10
C PRO A 16 -2.89 -20.13 -7.97
N GLY A 17 -2.54 -20.77 -6.90
CA GLY A 17 -1.95 -20.08 -5.78
C GLY A 17 -2.92 -19.44 -4.80
N LEU A 18 -4.20 -19.42 -5.14
CA LEU A 18 -5.21 -18.83 -4.27
C LEU A 18 -5.99 -19.87 -3.48
N GLY A 19 -5.76 -21.14 -3.75
CA GLY A 19 -6.49 -22.19 -3.06
C GLY A 19 -7.96 -22.28 -3.43
N LEU A 20 -8.32 -21.79 -4.61
CA LEU A 20 -9.69 -21.80 -5.08
C LEU A 20 -9.86 -22.84 -6.17
N ASN A 21 -10.97 -23.55 -6.12
CA ASN A 21 -11.31 -24.54 -7.14
C ASN A 21 -12.57 -24.11 -7.85
N PRO A 22 -12.44 -23.46 -9.01
CA PRO A 22 -13.63 -23.01 -9.73
C PRO A 22 -14.41 -24.20 -10.31
N ALA A 23 -15.70 -24.11 -10.27
CA ALA A 23 -16.59 -25.10 -10.82
C ALA A 23 -17.64 -24.40 -11.67
N GLY A 24 -17.82 -24.85 -12.91
CA GLY A 24 -18.79 -24.27 -13.80
C GLY A 24 -20.12 -24.98 -13.74
N GLU A 25 -21.20 -24.23 -13.73
CA GLU A 25 -22.55 -24.75 -13.78
C GLU A 25 -23.35 -23.89 -14.75
N GLY A 26 -23.58 -24.39 -15.95
CA GLY A 26 -24.27 -23.60 -16.95
C GLY A 26 -23.54 -22.32 -17.26
N GLN A 27 -24.19 -21.19 -17.03
CA GLN A 27 -23.57 -19.88 -17.23
C GLN A 27 -22.97 -19.31 -15.96
N MET A 28 -23.09 -20.03 -14.87
CA MET A 28 -22.58 -19.56 -13.58
C MET A 28 -21.32 -20.30 -13.21
N ILE A 29 -20.35 -19.58 -12.70
CA ILE A 29 -19.11 -20.14 -12.24
C ILE A 29 -19.08 -19.95 -10.73
N ARG A 30 -18.92 -21.04 -10.01
CA ARG A 30 -18.82 -20.99 -8.57
C ARG A 30 -17.38 -21.22 -8.14
N VAL A 31 -16.87 -20.34 -7.34
CA VAL A 31 -15.51 -20.45 -6.83
C VAL A 31 -15.63 -20.60 -5.31
N PRO A 32 -15.56 -21.84 -4.81
CA PRO A 32 -15.66 -22.01 -3.37
C PRO A 32 -14.42 -21.42 -2.70
N ILE A 33 -14.65 -20.56 -1.74
CA ILE A 33 -13.59 -19.93 -0.98
C ILE A 33 -13.53 -20.60 0.38
N PRO A 34 -12.44 -21.31 0.70
CA PRO A 34 -12.33 -21.95 2.00
C PRO A 34 -12.23 -20.88 3.08
N GLN A 35 -12.79 -21.19 4.23
CA GLN A 35 -12.68 -20.28 5.36
C GLN A 35 -11.24 -20.21 5.80
N LEU A 36 -10.80 -18.99 6.10
CA LEU A 36 -9.46 -18.79 6.60
C LEU A 36 -9.36 -19.30 8.04
N THR A 37 -8.27 -19.99 8.33
CA THR A 37 -7.99 -20.40 9.69
C THR A 37 -7.55 -19.17 10.49
N GLU A 38 -7.63 -19.27 11.81
CA GLU A 38 -7.15 -18.19 12.67
C GLU A 38 -5.66 -17.95 12.45
N GLU A 39 -4.91 -19.03 12.26
CA GLU A 39 -3.49 -18.94 11.98
C GLU A 39 -3.22 -18.14 10.69
N ARG A 40 -3.98 -18.45 9.64
CA ARG A 40 -3.82 -17.76 8.36
C ARG A 40 -4.19 -16.28 8.48
N ARG A 41 -5.22 -15.97 9.25
CA ARG A 41 -5.61 -14.58 9.50
C ARG A 41 -4.52 -13.83 10.23
N ASN A 42 -3.89 -14.45 11.21
CA ASN A 42 -2.79 -13.83 11.94
C ASN A 42 -1.59 -13.58 11.04
N GLU A 43 -1.29 -14.53 10.14
CA GLU A 43 -0.23 -14.35 9.16
C GLU A 43 -0.52 -13.17 8.22
N LEU A 44 -1.75 -13.04 7.76
CA LEU A 44 -2.16 -11.95 6.88
C LEU A 44 -2.07 -10.61 7.60
N ALA A 45 -2.46 -10.56 8.87
CA ALA A 45 -2.35 -9.35 9.67
C ALA A 45 -0.89 -8.94 9.84
N LYS A 46 0.00 -9.90 10.07
CA LYS A 46 1.43 -9.62 10.17
C LYS A 46 2.00 -9.14 8.84
N ALA A 47 1.56 -9.73 7.73
CA ALA A 47 1.99 -9.31 6.41
C ALA A 47 1.55 -7.86 6.14
N ALA A 48 0.31 -7.52 6.49
CA ALA A 48 -0.20 -6.17 6.36
C ALA A 48 0.65 -5.18 7.19
N GLY A 49 1.02 -5.58 8.40
CA GLY A 49 1.90 -4.77 9.25
C GLY A 49 3.25 -4.50 8.60
N ARG A 50 3.84 -5.52 8.00
CA ARG A 50 5.13 -5.37 7.30
C ARG A 50 5.01 -4.42 6.11
N TYR A 51 3.94 -4.54 5.32
CA TYR A 51 3.72 -3.64 4.19
C TYR A 51 3.53 -2.20 4.65
N SER A 52 2.81 -1.99 5.75
CA SER A 52 2.62 -0.64 6.27
C SER A 52 3.92 -0.03 6.77
N GLU A 53 4.78 -0.80 7.41
CA GLU A 53 6.10 -0.32 7.83
C GLU A 53 6.96 0.05 6.63
N GLY A 54 6.93 -0.76 5.56
CA GLY A 54 7.62 -0.44 4.32
C GLY A 54 7.13 0.87 3.71
N ALA A 55 5.82 1.10 3.74
CA ALA A 55 5.23 2.34 3.24
C ALA A 55 5.68 3.54 4.07
N LYS A 56 5.71 3.40 5.39
CA LYS A 56 6.17 4.48 6.26
C LYS A 56 7.64 4.81 6.01
N VAL A 57 8.47 3.79 5.81
CA VAL A 57 9.88 3.98 5.49
C VAL A 57 10.02 4.76 4.19
N ALA A 58 9.23 4.41 3.18
CA ALA A 58 9.25 5.11 1.90
C ALA A 58 8.84 6.58 2.06
N VAL A 59 7.80 6.86 2.85
CA VAL A 59 7.35 8.22 3.11
C VAL A 59 8.44 9.03 3.83
N ARG A 60 9.11 8.43 4.81
CA ARG A 60 10.21 9.09 5.52
C ARG A 60 11.41 9.34 4.60
N GLY A 61 11.65 8.44 3.65
CA GLY A 61 12.69 8.63 2.64
C GLY A 61 12.42 9.82 1.75
N VAL A 62 11.18 9.95 1.27
CA VAL A 62 10.77 11.11 0.47
C VAL A 62 10.91 12.41 1.27
N ARG A 63 10.53 12.37 2.56
CA ARG A 63 10.68 13.53 3.44
C ARG A 63 12.14 13.94 3.54
N ARG A 64 13.02 12.99 3.75
CA ARG A 64 14.47 13.28 3.85
C ARG A 64 14.99 13.91 2.58
N ASP A 65 14.60 13.36 1.42
CA ASP A 65 15.01 13.90 0.14
C ASP A 65 14.51 15.33 -0.05
N GLY A 66 13.27 15.59 0.35
CA GLY A 66 12.70 16.94 0.28
C GLY A 66 13.44 17.92 1.17
N MET A 67 13.78 17.51 2.40
CA MET A 67 14.54 18.34 3.31
C MET A 67 15.95 18.64 2.78
N ASP A 68 16.60 17.62 2.21
CA ASP A 68 17.94 17.79 1.64
C ASP A 68 17.92 18.74 0.45
N LYS A 69 16.93 18.63 -0.43
CA LYS A 69 16.79 19.54 -1.57
C LYS A 69 16.55 20.97 -1.11
N THR A 70 15.72 21.15 -0.09
CA THR A 70 15.43 22.45 0.46
C THR A 70 16.71 23.11 1.01
N LYS A 71 17.51 22.34 1.73
CA LYS A 71 18.78 22.83 2.26
C LYS A 71 19.77 23.15 1.14
N ALA A 72 19.78 22.36 0.09
CA ALA A 72 20.65 22.61 -1.06
C ALA A 72 20.29 23.93 -1.75
N LEU A 73 19.01 24.23 -1.88
CA LEU A 73 18.54 25.48 -2.48
C LEU A 73 18.92 26.68 -1.60
N GLU A 74 18.88 26.53 -0.28
CA GLU A 74 19.32 27.56 0.64
C GLU A 74 20.80 27.86 0.46
N LYS A 75 21.64 26.82 0.36
CA LYS A 75 23.07 26.97 0.14
C LYS A 75 23.39 27.70 -1.15
N LYS A 76 22.57 27.51 -2.16
CA LYS A 76 22.73 28.20 -3.46
C LYS A 76 22.14 29.61 -3.42
N SER A 77 21.60 30.00 -2.29
CA SER A 77 20.96 31.32 -2.12
C SER A 77 19.74 31.50 -3.03
N GLU A 78 19.12 30.41 -3.45
CA GLU A 78 17.91 30.49 -4.26
C GLU A 78 16.66 30.71 -3.41
N ILE A 79 16.71 30.35 -2.13
CA ILE A 79 15.62 30.58 -1.17
C ILE A 79 16.19 31.11 0.14
N SER A 80 15.37 31.80 0.91
CA SER A 80 15.77 32.36 2.19
C SER A 80 15.65 31.34 3.31
N GLU A 81 16.21 31.66 4.49
CA GLU A 81 16.08 30.83 5.67
C GLU A 81 14.61 30.70 6.10
N ASP A 82 13.84 31.77 5.92
CA ASP A 82 12.42 31.74 6.26
C ASP A 82 11.66 30.78 5.33
N ASP A 83 12.03 30.76 4.07
CA ASP A 83 11.45 29.82 3.11
C ASP A 83 11.79 28.39 3.47
N VAL A 84 13.02 28.13 3.90
CA VAL A 84 13.46 26.80 4.35
C VAL A 84 12.58 26.32 5.49
N LYS A 85 12.36 27.20 6.45
CA LYS A 85 11.54 26.87 7.62
C LYS A 85 10.11 26.56 7.20
N THR A 86 9.53 27.38 6.35
CA THR A 86 8.16 27.22 5.88
C THR A 86 8.00 25.90 5.12
N TRP A 87 8.94 25.63 4.21
CA TRP A 87 8.89 24.40 3.40
C TRP A 87 9.14 23.16 4.25
N SER A 88 10.08 23.24 5.20
CA SER A 88 10.35 22.13 6.10
C SER A 88 9.14 21.79 6.97
N ASP A 89 8.45 22.79 7.46
CA ASP A 89 7.24 22.60 8.26
C ASP A 89 6.14 21.97 7.39
N ALA A 90 6.01 22.41 6.14
CA ALA A 90 5.02 21.87 5.23
C ALA A 90 5.32 20.39 4.90
N ILE A 91 6.58 20.07 4.65
CA ILE A 91 7.01 18.70 4.36
C ILE A 91 6.75 17.81 5.57
N GLN A 92 7.07 18.28 6.76
CA GLN A 92 6.84 17.52 7.99
C GLN A 92 5.36 17.29 8.22
N LYS A 93 4.54 18.29 7.99
CA LYS A 93 3.10 18.18 8.15
C LYS A 93 2.51 17.15 7.19
N LEU A 94 2.92 17.19 5.92
CA LEU A 94 2.49 16.21 4.94
C LEU A 94 2.92 14.80 5.33
N THR A 95 4.15 14.65 5.80
CA THR A 95 4.68 13.36 6.23
C THR A 95 3.82 12.80 7.37
N ASP A 96 3.51 13.62 8.36
CA ASP A 96 2.70 13.20 9.49
C ASP A 96 1.29 12.78 9.06
N GLN A 97 0.71 13.52 8.12
CA GLN A 97 -0.61 13.19 7.58
C GLN A 97 -0.61 11.84 6.87
N TYR A 98 0.39 11.58 6.06
CA TYR A 98 0.47 10.32 5.32
C TYR A 98 0.79 9.14 6.23
N VAL A 99 1.65 9.32 7.22
CA VAL A 99 1.94 8.26 8.18
C VAL A 99 0.67 7.90 8.97
N LYS A 100 -0.08 8.91 9.39
CA LYS A 100 -1.34 8.69 10.08
C LYS A 100 -2.33 7.93 9.19
N LYS A 101 -2.40 8.32 7.93
CA LYS A 101 -3.29 7.67 6.97
C LYS A 101 -2.92 6.20 6.76
N ILE A 102 -1.63 5.90 6.70
CA ILE A 102 -1.14 4.53 6.59
C ILE A 102 -1.56 3.72 7.81
N ASP A 103 -1.43 4.29 9.01
CA ASP A 103 -1.84 3.61 10.24
C ASP A 103 -3.34 3.36 10.28
N GLU A 104 -4.14 4.31 9.82
CA GLU A 104 -5.60 4.17 9.76
C GLU A 104 -6.00 3.05 8.81
N ILE A 105 -5.37 3.00 7.63
CA ILE A 105 -5.64 1.96 6.65
C ILE A 105 -5.23 0.60 7.21
N LEU A 106 -4.10 0.52 7.89
CA LEU A 106 -3.65 -0.72 8.49
C LEU A 106 -4.64 -1.22 9.54
N ALA A 107 -5.10 -0.34 10.42
CA ALA A 107 -6.06 -0.71 11.45
C ALA A 107 -7.36 -1.22 10.85
N GLU A 108 -7.81 -0.59 9.77
CA GLU A 108 -9.01 -1.02 9.07
C GLU A 108 -8.82 -2.39 8.42
N LYS A 109 -7.68 -2.60 7.77
CA LYS A 109 -7.37 -3.89 7.14
C LYS A 109 -7.21 -5.01 8.17
N GLU A 110 -6.61 -4.72 9.30
CA GLU A 110 -6.51 -5.71 10.37
C GLU A 110 -7.88 -6.13 10.88
N ARG A 111 -8.80 -5.17 11.00
CA ARG A 111 -10.16 -5.47 11.39
C ARG A 111 -10.83 -6.37 10.37
N GLU A 112 -10.70 -6.05 9.10
CA GLU A 112 -11.28 -6.85 8.02
C GLU A 112 -10.72 -8.26 8.00
N ILE A 113 -9.42 -8.40 8.18
CA ILE A 113 -8.75 -9.70 8.17
C ILE A 113 -9.21 -10.56 9.35
N LYS A 114 -9.40 -9.96 10.50
CA LYS A 114 -9.81 -10.68 11.71
C LYS A 114 -11.32 -10.90 11.80
N GLN A 115 -12.06 -10.29 10.92
CA GLN A 115 -13.50 -10.44 10.90
C GLN A 115 -13.89 -11.81 10.38
N VAL A 116 -14.81 -12.46 11.07
CA VAL A 116 -15.27 -13.82 10.72
C VAL A 116 -16.45 -13.76 9.77
#